data_cb150009ec3c502ada29d9052f409174
#
_entry.id   cb150009ec3c502ada29d9052f409174
#
_cell.length_a   1.000
_cell.length_b   1.000
_cell.length_c   1.000
_cell.angle_alpha   90.00
_cell.angle_beta   90.00
_cell.angle_gamma   90.00
#
_symmetry.space_group_name_H-M   'P 1'
#
loop_
_entity.id
_entity.type
_entity.pdbx_description
1 polymer ?
#
loop_
_entity_poly.entity_id
_entity_poly.type
_entity_poly.pdbx_seq_one_letter_code
_entity_poly.pdbx_strand_id
1 'polypeptide(L)'
;ADVRVLPEGGHWQDVFDASEGSTEWEAETYQIGPNDLSFEVDLVDPIYPDMEALPYTVVLKRDARGFPLEYRMFLRTGVCLDGTCKLLEATLYWDALGHFVRFEYPQGTPFTKWEHDPFSAADYENLHGFLADSLSILGTQPLGFFVVEKNKEGSADSDTETSATPADAKEAVVEGAAYTTWVLWRWVHGEVMAQLLAQTNENLSVDYLLECLQSDNSQFVQFALNTLQAQGLSDERLYP
;
A
#
# COMPACT_ATOMS: atom_id res chain seq x y z
N ALA A 1 7.07 -5.17 21.70
CA ALA A 1 7.28 -5.29 20.26
C ALA A 1 8.66 -5.92 20.06
N ASP A 2 8.71 -7.05 19.38
CA ASP A 2 9.97 -7.73 19.08
C ASP A 2 10.78 -6.92 18.08
N VAL A 3 11.99 -6.56 18.48
CA VAL A 3 12.97 -5.95 17.61
C VAL A 3 13.81 -7.07 17.02
N ARG A 4 13.86 -7.19 15.70
CA ARG A 4 14.61 -8.23 15.00
C ARG A 4 15.64 -7.64 14.07
N VAL A 5 16.68 -8.40 13.80
CA VAL A 5 17.75 -8.04 12.87
C VAL A 5 17.66 -8.97 11.67
N LEU A 6 17.63 -8.40 10.47
CA LEU A 6 17.61 -9.17 9.24
C LEU A 6 18.93 -9.97 9.11
N PRO A 7 18.88 -11.30 8.90
CA PRO A 7 20.06 -12.06 8.54
C PRO A 7 20.65 -11.60 7.22
N GLU A 8 21.96 -11.70 7.06
CA GLU A 8 22.62 -11.34 5.80
C GLU A 8 22.05 -12.18 4.65
N GLY A 9 21.48 -11.51 3.64
CA GLY A 9 20.83 -12.17 2.49
C GLY A 9 19.42 -12.72 2.74
N GLY A 10 18.82 -12.47 3.91
CA GLY A 10 17.45 -12.88 4.23
C GLY A 10 16.40 -11.83 3.85
N HIS A 11 15.17 -12.28 3.62
CA HIS A 11 14.00 -11.41 3.42
C HIS A 11 13.24 -11.25 4.74
N TRP A 12 12.69 -10.05 5.02
CA TRP A 12 11.96 -9.81 6.26
C TRP A 12 10.73 -10.69 6.42
N GLN A 13 10.06 -11.00 5.31
CA GLN A 13 8.93 -11.90 5.31
C GLN A 13 9.32 -13.27 5.89
N ASP A 14 10.46 -13.84 5.46
CA ASP A 14 10.95 -15.12 5.98
C ASP A 14 11.25 -15.08 7.49
N VAL A 15 11.73 -13.93 7.98
CA VAL A 15 12.05 -13.76 9.40
C VAL A 15 10.80 -13.70 10.26
N PHE A 16 9.75 -13.08 9.77
CA PHE A 16 8.50 -12.94 10.52
C PHE A 16 7.58 -14.14 10.34
N ASP A 17 7.47 -14.69 9.14
CA ASP A 17 6.61 -15.85 8.85
C ASP A 17 7.11 -17.15 9.51
N ALA A 18 8.43 -17.33 9.61
CA ALA A 18 9.01 -18.52 10.24
C ALA A 18 8.80 -18.59 11.77
N SER A 19 8.44 -17.49 12.42
CA SER A 19 8.45 -17.38 13.88
C SER A 19 7.08 -17.18 14.53
N GLU A 20 6.11 -16.71 13.77
CA GLU A 20 4.80 -16.34 14.29
C GLU A 20 3.76 -16.79 13.25
N GLY A 21 2.95 -17.75 13.57
CA GLY A 21 1.82 -18.11 12.69
C GLY A 21 0.96 -16.90 12.36
N SER A 22 -0.04 -17.10 11.51
CA SER A 22 -1.03 -16.08 11.18
C SER A 22 -1.54 -15.38 12.43
N THR A 23 -1.45 -14.06 12.48
CA THR A 23 -2.00 -13.29 13.60
C THR A 23 -3.52 -13.31 13.57
N GLU A 24 -4.15 -13.06 14.74
CA GLU A 24 -5.61 -12.88 14.80
C GLU A 24 -6.09 -11.79 13.83
N TRP A 25 -5.32 -10.69 13.72
CA TRP A 25 -5.59 -9.59 12.81
C TRP A 25 -5.52 -10.00 11.32
N GLU A 26 -4.54 -10.80 10.93
CA GLU A 26 -4.44 -11.37 9.59
C GLU A 26 -5.64 -12.26 9.28
N ALA A 27 -6.00 -13.14 10.22
CA ALA A 27 -7.17 -14.00 10.08
C ALA A 27 -8.49 -13.20 9.94
N GLU A 28 -8.62 -12.06 10.64
CA GLU A 28 -9.76 -11.14 10.48
C GLU A 28 -9.78 -10.50 9.10
N THR A 29 -8.62 -10.08 8.58
CA THR A 29 -8.51 -9.50 7.23
C THR A 29 -9.00 -10.47 6.17
N TYR A 30 -8.74 -11.76 6.33
CA TYR A 30 -9.10 -12.79 5.36
C TYR A 30 -10.45 -13.47 5.62
N GLN A 31 -11.28 -12.93 6.51
CA GLN A 31 -12.67 -13.38 6.62
C GLN A 31 -13.43 -13.09 5.33
N ILE A 32 -13.97 -14.15 4.70
CA ILE A 32 -14.63 -14.08 3.40
C ILE A 32 -16.14 -14.14 3.60
N GLY A 33 -16.86 -13.15 3.07
CA GLY A 33 -18.32 -13.17 2.97
C GLY A 33 -18.81 -14.12 1.84
N PRO A 34 -20.10 -14.41 1.78
CA PRO A 34 -20.65 -15.37 0.83
C PRO A 34 -20.48 -15.01 -0.64
N ASN A 35 -20.28 -13.72 -0.95
CA ASN A 35 -20.09 -13.21 -2.32
C ASN A 35 -18.65 -12.79 -2.58
N ASP A 36 -17.79 -12.77 -1.59
CA ASP A 36 -16.41 -12.33 -1.72
C ASP A 36 -15.58 -13.31 -2.54
N LEU A 37 -14.51 -12.82 -3.13
CA LEU A 37 -13.54 -13.60 -3.88
C LEU A 37 -12.16 -13.45 -3.23
N SER A 38 -11.46 -14.56 -3.03
CA SER A 38 -10.06 -14.55 -2.61
C SER A 38 -9.17 -15.06 -3.74
N PHE A 39 -8.06 -14.40 -3.98
CA PHE A 39 -7.07 -14.76 -5.00
C PHE A 39 -5.67 -14.33 -4.57
N GLU A 40 -4.65 -14.85 -5.23
CA GLU A 40 -3.26 -14.51 -4.98
C GLU A 40 -2.74 -13.53 -6.05
N VAL A 41 -1.87 -12.61 -5.61
CA VAL A 41 -1.11 -11.70 -6.46
C VAL A 41 0.37 -11.85 -6.13
N ASP A 42 1.21 -11.95 -7.15
CA ASP A 42 2.65 -12.00 -6.96
C ASP A 42 3.21 -10.57 -6.95
N LEU A 43 3.80 -10.17 -5.81
CA LEU A 43 4.32 -8.83 -5.61
C LEU A 43 5.77 -8.87 -5.15
N VAL A 44 6.56 -7.94 -5.67
CA VAL A 44 7.94 -7.71 -5.23
C VAL A 44 7.94 -6.70 -4.08
N ASP A 45 8.65 -7.03 -3.00
CA ASP A 45 8.82 -6.07 -1.90
C ASP A 45 9.57 -4.82 -2.42
N PRO A 46 8.99 -3.61 -2.29
CA PRO A 46 9.58 -2.39 -2.80
C PRO A 46 10.94 -2.03 -2.19
N ILE A 47 11.27 -2.60 -1.03
CA ILE A 47 12.58 -2.43 -0.38
C ILE A 47 13.64 -3.33 -1.03
N TYR A 48 13.21 -4.46 -1.57
CA TYR A 48 14.08 -5.49 -2.17
C TYR A 48 13.67 -5.78 -3.62
N PRO A 49 13.81 -4.81 -4.53
CA PRO A 49 13.29 -4.91 -5.91
C PRO A 49 13.99 -6.00 -6.74
N ASP A 50 15.13 -6.50 -6.29
CA ASP A 50 15.89 -7.59 -6.94
C ASP A 50 15.51 -8.98 -6.42
N MET A 51 14.60 -9.07 -5.43
CA MET A 51 14.14 -10.33 -4.88
C MET A 51 13.01 -10.91 -5.75
N GLU A 52 12.79 -12.21 -5.63
CA GLU A 52 11.67 -12.90 -6.25
C GLU A 52 10.33 -12.39 -5.67
N ALA A 53 9.33 -12.25 -6.53
CA ALA A 53 7.97 -11.89 -6.11
C ALA A 53 7.39 -12.97 -5.19
N LEU A 54 6.69 -12.54 -4.16
CA LEU A 54 6.02 -13.42 -3.19
C LEU A 54 4.50 -13.35 -3.39
N PRO A 55 3.79 -14.46 -3.16
CA PRO A 55 2.33 -14.48 -3.24
C PRO A 55 1.71 -13.77 -2.04
N TYR A 56 0.78 -12.85 -2.32
CA TYR A 56 -0.04 -12.17 -1.33
C TYR A 56 -1.51 -12.49 -1.59
N THR A 57 -2.23 -12.87 -0.55
CA THR A 57 -3.66 -13.09 -0.64
C THR A 57 -4.40 -11.76 -0.67
N VAL A 58 -5.27 -11.59 -1.65
CA VAL A 58 -6.17 -10.45 -1.78
C VAL A 58 -7.62 -10.93 -1.67
N VAL A 59 -8.44 -10.20 -0.96
CA VAL A 59 -9.87 -10.43 -0.90
C VAL A 59 -10.61 -9.29 -1.60
N LEU A 60 -11.40 -9.65 -2.61
CA LEU A 60 -12.36 -8.76 -3.25
C LEU A 60 -13.71 -8.90 -2.56
N LYS A 61 -14.15 -7.85 -1.90
CA LYS A 61 -15.51 -7.72 -1.39
C LYS A 61 -16.46 -7.40 -2.54
N ARG A 62 -17.56 -8.12 -2.63
CA ARG A 62 -18.59 -7.92 -3.65
C ARG A 62 -19.96 -7.67 -3.03
N ASP A 63 -20.83 -6.98 -3.74
CA ASP A 63 -22.22 -6.82 -3.34
C ASP A 63 -23.04 -8.12 -3.59
N ALA A 64 -24.34 -8.07 -3.27
CA ALA A 64 -25.24 -9.21 -3.47
C ALA A 64 -25.45 -9.60 -4.94
N ARG A 65 -25.14 -8.70 -5.89
CA ARG A 65 -25.20 -8.92 -7.34
C ARG A 65 -23.86 -9.46 -7.90
N GLY A 66 -22.82 -9.54 -7.04
CA GLY A 66 -21.47 -9.94 -7.42
C GLY A 66 -20.61 -8.78 -7.94
N PHE A 67 -21.06 -7.54 -7.83
CA PHE A 67 -20.29 -6.38 -8.29
C PHE A 67 -19.12 -6.10 -7.35
N PRO A 68 -17.92 -5.80 -7.88
CA PRO A 68 -16.75 -5.46 -7.10
C PRO A 68 -16.97 -4.15 -6.32
N LEU A 69 -16.63 -4.16 -5.04
CA LEU A 69 -16.75 -3.02 -4.15
C LEU A 69 -15.40 -2.51 -3.64
N GLU A 70 -14.63 -3.41 -3.05
CA GLU A 70 -13.40 -3.06 -2.33
C GLU A 70 -12.45 -4.25 -2.30
N TYR A 71 -11.17 -4.00 -2.52
CA TYR A 71 -10.08 -4.93 -2.31
C TYR A 71 -9.43 -4.71 -0.95
N ARG A 72 -9.00 -5.78 -0.30
CA ARG A 72 -8.16 -5.72 0.90
C ARG A 72 -7.05 -6.74 0.86
N MET A 73 -5.90 -6.37 1.41
CA MET A 73 -4.72 -7.20 1.54
C MET A 73 -4.05 -6.95 2.89
N PHE A 74 -3.69 -8.02 3.59
CA PHE A 74 -2.84 -7.91 4.76
C PHE A 74 -1.38 -7.75 4.31
N LEU A 75 -0.69 -6.79 4.93
CA LEU A 75 0.72 -6.54 4.73
C LEU A 75 1.44 -6.70 6.06
N ARG A 76 2.49 -7.51 6.05
CA ARG A 76 3.46 -7.62 7.13
C ARG A 76 4.84 -7.35 6.55
N THR A 77 5.52 -6.30 7.02
CA THR A 77 6.85 -5.93 6.53
C THR A 77 7.73 -5.39 7.65
N GLY A 78 9.05 -5.44 7.46
CA GLY A 78 10.01 -4.85 8.38
C GLY A 78 10.25 -3.38 8.07
N VAL A 79 10.06 -2.50 9.05
CA VAL A 79 10.53 -1.10 8.98
C VAL A 79 11.87 -1.03 9.66
N CYS A 80 12.92 -0.82 8.88
CA CYS A 80 14.29 -0.96 9.32
C CYS A 80 15.02 0.37 9.37
N LEU A 81 15.83 0.52 10.41
CA LEU A 81 16.71 1.65 10.59
C LEU A 81 17.99 1.18 11.28
N ASP A 82 19.15 1.57 10.73
CA ASP A 82 20.48 1.23 11.28
C ASP A 82 20.63 -0.26 11.64
N GLY A 83 20.09 -1.16 10.81
CA GLY A 83 20.11 -2.60 11.03
C GLY A 83 19.16 -3.12 12.11
N THR A 84 18.35 -2.24 12.70
CA THR A 84 17.30 -2.60 13.65
C THR A 84 15.95 -2.44 12.98
N CYS A 85 15.12 -3.48 13.02
CA CYS A 85 13.82 -3.46 12.36
C CYS A 85 12.68 -3.72 13.34
N LYS A 86 11.56 -3.06 13.09
CA LYS A 86 10.27 -3.33 13.73
C LYS A 86 9.28 -3.87 12.72
N LEU A 87 8.46 -4.77 13.19
CA LEU A 87 7.34 -5.28 12.44
C LEU A 87 6.30 -4.17 12.21
N LEU A 88 5.90 -3.98 10.97
CA LEU A 88 4.74 -3.20 10.56
C LEU A 88 3.68 -4.16 10.05
N GLU A 89 2.50 -4.10 10.63
CA GLU A 89 1.33 -4.85 10.18
C GLU A 89 0.23 -3.88 9.81
N ALA A 90 -0.36 -4.07 8.63
CA ALA A 90 -1.47 -3.25 8.14
C ALA A 90 -2.39 -4.06 7.24
N THR A 91 -3.68 -3.73 7.24
CA THR A 91 -4.58 -4.10 6.15
C THR A 91 -4.74 -2.91 5.24
N LEU A 92 -4.41 -3.08 3.97
CA LEU A 92 -4.52 -2.06 2.94
C LEU A 92 -5.82 -2.27 2.17
N TYR A 93 -6.50 -1.17 1.81
CA TYR A 93 -7.78 -1.19 1.13
C TYR A 93 -7.76 -0.33 -0.13
N TRP A 94 -8.32 -0.87 -1.21
CA TRP A 94 -8.49 -0.19 -2.49
C TRP A 94 -9.94 -0.28 -2.95
N ASP A 95 -10.38 0.69 -3.73
CA ASP A 95 -11.65 0.60 -4.42
C ASP A 95 -11.61 -0.45 -5.57
N ALA A 96 -12.73 -0.66 -6.22
CA ALA A 96 -12.84 -1.62 -7.33
C ALA A 96 -11.96 -1.27 -8.55
N LEU A 97 -11.40 -0.08 -8.64
CA LEU A 97 -10.48 0.36 -9.69
C LEU A 97 -9.00 0.30 -9.27
N GLY A 98 -8.72 -0.15 -8.03
CA GLY A 98 -7.39 -0.25 -7.49
C GLY A 98 -6.85 1.06 -6.89
N HIS A 99 -7.69 2.09 -6.70
CA HIS A 99 -7.26 3.30 -6.01
C HIS A 99 -7.27 3.09 -4.51
N PHE A 100 -6.22 3.57 -3.83
CA PHE A 100 -6.13 3.49 -2.38
C PHE A 100 -7.30 4.21 -1.70
N VAL A 101 -7.90 3.54 -0.71
CA VAL A 101 -9.02 4.08 0.07
C VAL A 101 -8.60 4.37 1.51
N ARG A 102 -8.03 3.38 2.19
CA ARG A 102 -7.63 3.47 3.59
C ARG A 102 -6.68 2.34 3.96
N PHE A 103 -6.13 2.44 5.15
CA PHE A 103 -5.47 1.34 5.84
C PHE A 103 -6.01 1.18 7.26
N GLU A 104 -5.84 -0.02 7.80
CA GLU A 104 -6.12 -0.35 9.20
C GLU A 104 -4.89 -1.05 9.79
N TYR A 105 -4.74 -1.01 11.09
CA TYR A 105 -3.60 -1.61 11.79
C TYR A 105 -4.01 -2.14 13.16
N PRO A 106 -3.34 -3.20 13.69
CA PRO A 106 -3.64 -3.75 15.00
C PRO A 106 -3.30 -2.73 16.09
N GLN A 107 -4.21 -2.50 17.04
CA GLN A 107 -4.00 -1.51 18.10
C GLN A 107 -2.82 -1.82 19.02
N GLY A 108 -2.44 -3.09 19.12
CA GLY A 108 -1.31 -3.54 19.94
C GLY A 108 0.08 -3.30 19.32
N THR A 109 0.14 -3.02 17.99
CA THR A 109 1.38 -2.80 17.23
C THR A 109 1.31 -1.49 16.44
N PRO A 110 1.37 -0.33 17.12
CA PRO A 110 1.32 0.96 16.43
C PRO A 110 2.53 1.13 15.51
N PHE A 111 2.35 1.87 14.42
CA PHE A 111 3.46 2.31 13.58
C PHE A 111 4.41 3.19 14.39
N THR A 112 5.67 3.18 14.02
CA THR A 112 6.69 3.90 14.77
C THR A 112 7.50 4.82 13.87
N LYS A 113 7.94 5.93 14.49
CA LYS A 113 8.91 6.88 13.96
C LYS A 113 10.34 6.43 14.24
N TRP A 114 11.29 7.26 13.84
CA TRP A 114 12.66 7.21 14.31
C TRP A 114 12.70 7.10 15.85
N GLU A 115 13.70 6.41 16.41
CA GLU A 115 13.83 6.16 17.84
C GLU A 115 12.69 5.32 18.44
N HIS A 116 11.84 4.73 17.56
CA HIS A 116 10.74 3.84 17.95
C HIS A 116 9.56 4.51 18.65
N ASP A 117 9.43 5.81 18.57
CA ASP A 117 8.25 6.52 19.08
C ASP A 117 7.00 6.11 18.32
N PRO A 118 5.89 5.79 18.99
CA PRO A 118 4.66 5.43 18.33
C PRO A 118 4.05 6.63 17.57
N PHE A 119 3.35 6.35 16.47
CA PHE A 119 2.58 7.36 15.75
C PHE A 119 1.51 7.97 16.64
N SER A 120 1.36 9.28 16.56
CA SER A 120 0.20 10.02 17.09
C SER A 120 -0.99 9.92 16.10
N ALA A 121 -2.17 10.33 16.53
CA ALA A 121 -3.34 10.41 15.67
C ALA A 121 -3.08 11.32 14.44
N ALA A 122 -2.39 12.45 14.62
CA ALA A 122 -2.04 13.35 13.53
C ALA A 122 -1.06 12.70 12.53
N ASP A 123 -0.15 11.85 12.98
CA ASP A 123 0.75 11.11 12.09
C ASP A 123 0.00 10.13 11.20
N TYR A 124 -1.02 9.45 11.73
CA TYR A 124 -1.89 8.57 10.94
C TYR A 124 -2.74 9.33 9.93
N GLU A 125 -3.26 10.51 10.29
CA GLU A 125 -3.99 11.37 9.36
C GLU A 125 -3.08 11.87 8.23
N ASN A 126 -1.87 12.32 8.55
CA ASN A 126 -0.88 12.73 7.57
C ASN A 126 -0.47 11.56 6.67
N LEU A 127 -0.19 10.38 7.24
CA LEU A 127 0.13 9.18 6.47
C LEU A 127 -0.99 8.86 5.48
N HIS A 128 -2.25 8.87 5.93
CA HIS A 128 -3.39 8.63 5.04
C HIS A 128 -3.42 9.63 3.88
N GLY A 129 -3.18 10.92 4.16
CA GLY A 129 -3.10 11.96 3.12
C GLY A 129 -2.00 11.70 2.10
N PHE A 130 -0.80 11.31 2.55
CA PHE A 130 0.30 10.97 1.64
C PHE A 130 0.02 9.72 0.81
N LEU A 131 -0.61 8.70 1.41
CA LEU A 131 -0.98 7.47 0.69
C LEU A 131 -2.13 7.71 -0.31
N ALA A 132 -2.99 8.70 -0.08
CA ALA A 132 -4.07 9.05 -1.00
C ALA A 132 -3.57 9.83 -2.24
N ASP A 133 -2.39 10.47 -2.17
CA ASP A 133 -1.79 11.19 -3.29
C ASP A 133 -1.01 10.25 -4.22
N SER A 134 -1.67 9.77 -5.27
CA SER A 134 -1.06 8.90 -6.29
C SER A 134 -0.02 9.60 -7.17
N LEU A 135 0.05 10.94 -7.14
CA LEU A 135 1.01 11.75 -7.90
C LEU A 135 2.20 12.22 -7.07
N SER A 136 2.30 11.73 -5.83
CA SER A 136 3.37 12.09 -4.91
C SER A 136 4.77 11.80 -5.49
N ILE A 137 5.74 12.65 -5.11
CA ILE A 137 7.17 12.42 -5.40
C ILE A 137 7.69 11.08 -4.81
N LEU A 138 6.98 10.48 -3.87
CA LEU A 138 7.25 9.13 -3.35
C LEU A 138 7.32 8.08 -4.46
N GLY A 139 6.60 8.28 -5.55
CA GLY A 139 6.61 7.41 -6.73
C GLY A 139 7.87 7.50 -7.58
N THR A 140 8.55 8.63 -7.57
CA THR A 140 9.68 8.91 -8.46
C THR A 140 11.03 8.98 -7.78
N GLN A 141 11.05 9.26 -6.47
CA GLN A 141 12.28 9.41 -5.71
C GLN A 141 12.64 8.13 -4.94
N PRO A 142 13.93 7.78 -4.86
CA PRO A 142 14.39 6.66 -4.03
C PRO A 142 14.26 7.02 -2.53
N LEU A 143 14.21 5.98 -1.69
CA LEU A 143 14.10 6.14 -0.23
C LEU A 143 15.15 7.11 0.35
N GLY A 144 16.40 7.02 -0.11
CA GLY A 144 17.50 7.88 0.36
C GLY A 144 17.29 9.39 0.14
N PHE A 145 16.35 9.77 -0.74
CA PHE A 145 15.97 11.18 -0.93
C PHE A 145 15.21 11.75 0.29
N PHE A 146 14.47 10.90 1.01
CA PHE A 146 13.63 11.29 2.14
C PHE A 146 14.31 11.09 3.50
N VAL A 147 15.39 10.29 3.55
CA VAL A 147 16.09 9.97 4.80
C VAL A 147 17.31 10.89 4.92
N VAL A 148 17.30 11.75 5.95
CA VAL A 148 18.48 12.54 6.33
C VAL A 148 19.33 11.69 7.25
N GLU A 149 20.51 11.28 6.81
CA GLU A 149 21.51 10.74 7.73
C GLU A 149 21.90 11.84 8.74
N LYS A 150 21.56 11.66 10.00
CA LYS A 150 22.19 12.42 11.09
C LYS A 150 23.64 11.97 11.14
N ASN A 151 24.53 12.67 10.45
CA ASN A 151 25.96 12.45 10.59
C ASN A 151 26.32 12.51 12.08
N LYS A 152 26.97 11.46 12.56
CA LYS A 152 27.53 11.36 13.90
C LYS A 152 28.33 12.64 14.17
N GLU A 153 27.93 13.39 15.16
CA GLU A 153 28.76 14.45 15.73
C GLU A 153 30.09 13.81 16.15
N GLY A 154 31.17 14.13 15.46
CA GLY A 154 32.49 13.69 15.87
C GLY A 154 33.54 13.50 14.80
N SER A 155 33.67 14.38 13.79
CA SER A 155 34.95 14.64 13.16
C SER A 155 34.97 16.07 12.61
N ALA A 156 35.66 16.93 13.31
CA ALA A 156 36.10 18.24 12.80
C ALA A 156 37.16 17.95 11.72
N ASP A 157 36.79 17.96 10.47
CA ASP A 157 37.53 18.29 9.27
C ASP A 157 36.89 17.60 8.07
N SER A 158 35.90 18.23 7.51
CA SER A 158 35.57 18.08 6.10
C SER A 158 34.52 19.12 5.74
N ASP A 159 34.85 20.07 4.88
CA ASP A 159 33.91 20.91 4.14
C ASP A 159 33.06 20.03 3.21
N THR A 160 32.16 19.23 3.79
CA THR A 160 31.15 18.53 3.04
C THR A 160 29.84 19.23 3.34
N GLU A 161 29.31 19.92 2.32
CA GLU A 161 27.96 20.50 2.35
C GLU A 161 26.99 19.45 2.90
N THR A 162 26.45 19.70 4.08
CA THR A 162 25.32 18.97 4.63
C THR A 162 24.17 19.21 3.66
N SER A 163 23.91 18.24 2.81
CA SER A 163 22.76 18.26 1.91
C SER A 163 21.50 18.29 2.79
N ALA A 164 20.97 19.49 3.02
CA ALA A 164 19.70 19.63 3.69
C ALA A 164 18.65 18.87 2.87
N THR A 165 17.85 18.01 3.53
CA THR A 165 16.72 17.36 2.86
C THR A 165 15.88 18.44 2.20
N PRO A 166 15.58 18.32 0.89
CA PRO A 166 14.74 19.28 0.20
C PRO A 166 13.42 19.52 0.95
N ALA A 167 12.92 20.76 0.94
CA ALA A 167 11.65 21.08 1.62
C ALA A 167 10.52 20.14 1.17
N ASP A 168 10.43 19.91 -0.14
CA ASP A 168 9.45 19.03 -0.77
C ASP A 168 9.52 17.59 -0.24
N ALA A 169 10.72 17.08 0.09
CA ALA A 169 10.88 15.75 0.66
C ALA A 169 10.33 15.65 2.08
N LYS A 170 10.50 16.72 2.88
CA LYS A 170 9.95 16.75 4.25
C LYS A 170 8.43 16.86 4.27
N GLU A 171 7.87 17.56 3.28
CA GLU A 171 6.42 17.76 3.14
C GLU A 171 5.69 16.54 2.57
N ALA A 172 6.43 15.57 2.00
CA ALA A 172 5.85 14.37 1.38
C ALA A 172 5.83 13.14 2.30
N VAL A 173 6.36 13.22 3.51
CA VAL A 173 6.45 12.10 4.45
C VAL A 173 6.04 12.51 5.86
N VAL A 174 5.59 11.54 6.65
CA VAL A 174 5.39 11.75 8.09
C VAL A 174 6.72 12.07 8.76
N GLU A 175 6.76 13.13 9.55
CA GLU A 175 7.98 13.55 10.25
C GLU A 175 8.53 12.42 11.13
N GLY A 176 9.78 12.08 10.93
CA GLY A 176 10.44 10.97 11.63
C GLY A 176 10.05 9.57 11.14
N ALA A 177 9.24 9.45 10.07
CA ALA A 177 8.77 8.17 9.55
C ALA A 177 8.85 8.09 8.01
N ALA A 178 9.87 8.69 7.41
CA ALA A 178 10.08 8.70 5.96
C ALA A 178 10.11 7.28 5.37
N TYR A 179 10.79 6.35 6.05
CA TYR A 179 10.86 4.95 5.62
C TYR A 179 9.46 4.32 5.56
N THR A 180 8.71 4.39 6.65
CA THR A 180 7.34 3.85 6.73
C THR A 180 6.43 4.44 5.66
N THR A 181 6.48 5.78 5.47
CA THR A 181 5.66 6.47 4.48
C THR A 181 6.00 6.02 3.06
N TRP A 182 7.31 5.98 2.72
CA TRP A 182 7.78 5.59 1.41
C TRP A 182 7.43 4.14 1.07
N VAL A 183 7.64 3.22 2.02
CA VAL A 183 7.36 1.79 1.84
C VAL A 183 5.86 1.55 1.63
N LEU A 184 5.01 2.11 2.50
CA LEU A 184 3.56 1.94 2.37
C LEU A 184 3.03 2.58 1.08
N TRP A 185 3.55 3.73 0.68
CA TRP A 185 3.16 4.35 -0.58
C TRP A 185 3.46 3.43 -1.77
N ARG A 186 4.64 2.79 -1.78
CA ARG A 186 5.02 1.83 -2.82
C ARG A 186 4.14 0.58 -2.84
N TRP A 187 3.72 0.11 -1.67
CA TRP A 187 2.78 -1.00 -1.59
C TRP A 187 1.41 -0.62 -2.13
N VAL A 188 0.87 0.56 -1.83
CA VAL A 188 -0.48 0.95 -2.26
C VAL A 188 -0.56 1.40 -3.72
N HIS A 189 0.53 1.92 -4.29
CA HIS A 189 0.59 2.44 -5.67
C HIS A 189 1.51 1.63 -6.60
N GLY A 190 2.03 0.50 -6.16
CA GLY A 190 2.92 -0.36 -6.94
C GLY A 190 2.19 -1.30 -7.90
N GLU A 191 2.80 -2.44 -8.15
CA GLU A 191 2.30 -3.46 -9.07
C GLU A 191 0.91 -3.99 -8.71
N VAL A 192 0.54 -3.94 -7.43
CA VAL A 192 -0.76 -4.39 -6.94
C VAL A 192 -1.93 -3.73 -7.68
N MET A 193 -1.87 -2.41 -7.93
CA MET A 193 -2.96 -1.69 -8.60
C MET A 193 -3.34 -2.27 -9.96
N ALA A 194 -2.33 -2.61 -10.76
CA ALA A 194 -2.56 -3.18 -12.09
C ALA A 194 -3.23 -4.57 -12.00
N GLN A 195 -2.85 -5.37 -11.02
CA GLN A 195 -3.43 -6.71 -10.80
C GLN A 195 -4.87 -6.61 -10.27
N LEU A 196 -5.16 -5.67 -9.35
CA LEU A 196 -6.52 -5.42 -8.87
C LEU A 196 -7.45 -4.96 -10.00
N LEU A 197 -6.99 -4.01 -10.84
CA LEU A 197 -7.75 -3.55 -11.98
C LEU A 197 -7.98 -4.67 -13.01
N ALA A 198 -6.99 -5.54 -13.26
CA ALA A 198 -7.13 -6.70 -14.12
C ALA A 198 -8.22 -7.64 -13.59
N GLN A 199 -8.23 -7.91 -12.27
CA GLN A 199 -9.25 -8.73 -11.62
C GLN A 199 -10.66 -8.13 -11.74
N THR A 200 -10.79 -6.79 -11.63
CA THR A 200 -12.07 -6.11 -11.89
C THR A 200 -12.48 -6.29 -13.36
N ASN A 201 -11.56 -6.14 -14.29
CA ASN A 201 -11.83 -6.30 -15.72
C ASN A 201 -12.27 -7.72 -16.11
N GLU A 202 -11.78 -8.77 -15.45
CA GLU A 202 -12.22 -10.14 -15.66
C GLU A 202 -13.66 -10.40 -15.19
N ASN A 203 -14.15 -9.59 -14.26
CA ASN A 203 -15.49 -9.71 -13.67
C ASN A 203 -16.48 -8.66 -14.19
N LEU A 204 -16.17 -7.98 -15.30
CA LEU A 204 -17.03 -6.95 -15.85
C LEU A 204 -18.32 -7.53 -16.43
N SER A 205 -19.42 -6.83 -16.11
CA SER A 205 -20.70 -7.01 -16.79
C SER A 205 -21.25 -5.67 -17.27
N VAL A 206 -22.17 -5.71 -18.26
CA VAL A 206 -22.84 -4.48 -18.72
C VAL A 206 -23.58 -3.82 -17.55
N ASP A 207 -24.19 -4.59 -16.66
CA ASP A 207 -24.93 -4.08 -15.50
C ASP A 207 -24.00 -3.36 -14.52
N TYR A 208 -22.78 -3.84 -14.30
CA TYR A 208 -21.78 -3.15 -13.48
C TYR A 208 -21.31 -1.84 -14.14
N LEU A 209 -21.09 -1.85 -15.46
CA LEU A 209 -20.71 -0.63 -16.19
C LEU A 209 -21.82 0.43 -16.14
N LEU A 210 -23.09 0.02 -16.23
CA LEU A 210 -24.23 0.94 -16.04
C LEU A 210 -24.27 1.51 -14.63
N GLU A 211 -23.95 0.74 -13.61
CA GLU A 211 -23.82 1.21 -12.22
C GLU A 211 -22.68 2.23 -12.10
N CYS A 212 -21.52 1.95 -12.71
CA CYS A 212 -20.39 2.87 -12.72
C CYS A 212 -20.73 4.21 -13.41
N LEU A 213 -21.53 4.20 -14.49
CA LEU A 213 -21.98 5.42 -15.16
C LEU A 213 -22.91 6.29 -14.28
N GLN A 214 -23.57 5.70 -13.30
CA GLN A 214 -24.45 6.40 -12.36
C GLN A 214 -23.73 6.80 -11.07
N SER A 215 -22.45 6.49 -10.94
CA SER A 215 -21.64 6.82 -9.76
C SER A 215 -21.41 8.32 -9.63
N ASP A 216 -21.44 8.83 -8.41
CA ASP A 216 -21.00 10.20 -8.10
C ASP A 216 -19.46 10.35 -8.21
N ASN A 217 -18.71 9.24 -8.27
CA ASN A 217 -17.27 9.24 -8.46
C ASN A 217 -16.93 9.27 -9.95
N SER A 218 -16.35 10.39 -10.41
CA SER A 218 -15.97 10.61 -11.81
C SER A 218 -14.99 9.56 -12.37
N GLN A 219 -14.19 8.92 -11.53
CA GLN A 219 -13.25 7.87 -11.95
C GLN A 219 -14.00 6.61 -12.40
N PHE A 220 -15.05 6.22 -11.68
CA PHE A 220 -15.91 5.10 -12.11
C PHE A 220 -16.67 5.42 -13.40
N VAL A 221 -17.16 6.64 -13.53
CA VAL A 221 -17.83 7.09 -14.79
C VAL A 221 -16.84 7.02 -15.95
N GLN A 222 -15.62 7.55 -15.78
CA GLN A 222 -14.59 7.53 -16.80
C GLN A 222 -14.15 6.10 -17.15
N PHE A 223 -13.99 5.23 -16.16
CA PHE A 223 -13.69 3.83 -16.35
C PHE A 223 -14.76 3.14 -17.22
N ALA A 224 -16.03 3.32 -16.88
CA ALA A 224 -17.13 2.74 -17.65
C ALA A 224 -17.17 3.24 -19.09
N LEU A 225 -17.02 4.55 -19.32
CA LEU A 225 -16.99 5.13 -20.68
C LEU A 225 -15.83 4.57 -21.51
N ASN A 226 -14.63 4.51 -20.93
CA ASN A 226 -13.44 3.97 -21.61
C ASN A 226 -13.63 2.49 -21.96
N THR A 227 -14.17 1.71 -21.02
CA THR A 227 -14.41 0.27 -21.21
C THR A 227 -15.44 -0.01 -22.31
N LEU A 228 -16.56 0.71 -22.26
CA LEU A 228 -17.62 0.59 -23.28
C LEU A 228 -17.10 0.93 -24.68
N GLN A 229 -16.30 1.99 -24.79
CA GLN A 229 -15.67 2.40 -26.04
C GLN A 229 -14.67 1.36 -26.54
N ALA A 230 -13.81 0.84 -25.66
CA ALA A 230 -12.77 -0.14 -26.03
C ALA A 230 -13.35 -1.48 -26.46
N GLN A 231 -14.44 -1.92 -25.83
CA GLN A 231 -15.08 -3.21 -26.13
C GLN A 231 -16.11 -3.12 -27.27
N GLY A 232 -16.41 -1.92 -27.77
CA GLY A 232 -17.43 -1.72 -28.80
C GLY A 232 -18.82 -2.19 -28.37
N LEU A 233 -19.10 -2.19 -27.07
CA LEU A 233 -20.37 -2.65 -26.52
C LEU A 233 -21.48 -1.66 -26.89
N SER A 234 -22.46 -2.15 -27.65
CA SER A 234 -23.71 -1.44 -27.93
C SER A 234 -24.85 -2.18 -27.23
N ASP A 235 -25.25 -1.69 -26.08
CA ASP A 235 -26.46 -2.17 -25.39
C ASP A 235 -27.50 -1.07 -25.46
N GLU A 236 -28.75 -1.43 -25.78
CA GLU A 236 -29.87 -0.46 -25.91
C GLU A 236 -30.06 0.38 -24.63
N ARG A 237 -29.67 -0.15 -23.46
CA ARG A 237 -29.73 0.55 -22.16
C ARG A 237 -28.70 1.67 -22.03
N LEU A 238 -27.69 1.73 -22.91
CA LEU A 238 -26.66 2.77 -22.93
C LEU A 238 -27.08 4.00 -23.74
N TYR A 239 -28.16 3.88 -24.52
CA TYR A 239 -28.69 4.94 -25.37
C TYR A 239 -30.12 5.24 -24.95
N PRO A 240 -30.35 6.33 -24.21
CA PRO A 240 -31.70 6.75 -23.80
C PRO A 240 -32.59 7.14 -24.99
#